data_71ecf77ec02e37adeffc8848b5dcb6c9
#
_entry.id   71ecf77ec02e37adeffc8848b5dcb6c9
#
_cell.length_a   1.000
_cell.length_b   1.000
_cell.length_c   1.000
_cell.angle_alpha   90.00
_cell.angle_beta   90.00
_cell.angle_gamma   90.00
#
_symmetry.space_group_name_H-M   'P 1'
#
loop_
_entity.id
_entity.type
_entity.pdbx_description
1 polymer ?
#
loop_
_entity_poly.entity_id
_entity_poly.type
_entity_poly.pdbx_seq_one_letter_code
_entity_poly.pdbx_strand_id
1 'polypeptide(L)'
;MDRRIVTVFGGTGFVGRHIVKRLLERDFIVRVPTRSFERVKKLKPMGYLGQVVPVHCDVRNEESIKGAIEGSEAVINLLGILYQRGSSSFMNIHVKAAKRIAEEAKACGVKTFLHMSALGVDKNPHALYATSKLAGEKAVRAAFPDAVIFRPSVIFGPEDNFLNQFATMARYSPVLPVIGAPGLPKVELDKGKVDMLGDGGPKFQPVYVADVAEAFVTALVEGKSAGKTYELGGPEVYSFMGLLRDMLQMTRQRAILMPVPFWLASIKAFFLQFLPKPLLTPDQVRLLKIDNVVSEGAEGFAELGITPNSVEAIAPTYLKRFCPPRKSGEFRRFV
;
A
#
# COMPACT_ATOMS: atom_id res chain seq x y z
N MET A 1 5.93 -35.24 0.15
CA MET A 1 4.93 -34.18 0.46
C MET A 1 4.80 -33.33 -0.78
N ASP A 2 3.61 -33.34 -1.40
CA ASP A 2 3.34 -32.41 -2.50
C ASP A 2 3.34 -30.99 -1.96
N ARG A 3 4.33 -30.18 -2.38
CA ARG A 3 4.42 -28.79 -1.97
C ARG A 3 3.31 -27.99 -2.66
N ARG A 4 2.54 -27.27 -1.85
CA ARG A 4 1.44 -26.41 -2.33
C ARG A 4 2.00 -25.22 -3.13
N ILE A 5 1.45 -25.01 -4.32
CA ILE A 5 1.91 -23.92 -5.22
C ILE A 5 0.97 -22.73 -5.11
N VAL A 6 1.54 -21.55 -4.90
CA VAL A 6 0.81 -20.26 -4.89
C VAL A 6 1.39 -19.34 -5.97
N THR A 7 0.53 -18.84 -6.85
CA THR A 7 0.95 -17.85 -7.86
C THR A 7 0.66 -16.43 -7.36
N VAL A 8 1.71 -15.58 -7.29
CA VAL A 8 1.64 -14.21 -6.76
C VAL A 8 1.92 -13.19 -7.87
N PHE A 9 0.86 -12.65 -8.46
CA PHE A 9 0.96 -11.50 -9.38
C PHE A 9 1.35 -10.24 -8.62
N GLY A 10 2.40 -9.56 -9.07
CA GLY A 10 2.96 -8.42 -8.34
C GLY A 10 3.89 -8.80 -7.18
N GLY A 11 4.34 -10.07 -7.11
CA GLY A 11 5.22 -10.58 -6.05
C GLY A 11 6.57 -9.85 -5.91
N THR A 12 7.04 -9.17 -6.95
CA THR A 12 8.26 -8.34 -6.90
C THR A 12 8.03 -6.93 -6.36
N GLY A 13 6.78 -6.55 -6.11
CA GLY A 13 6.39 -5.23 -5.58
C GLY A 13 6.66 -5.10 -4.07
N PHE A 14 6.33 -3.92 -3.51
CA PHE A 14 6.53 -3.63 -2.09
C PHE A 14 5.79 -4.64 -1.18
N VAL A 15 4.47 -4.76 -1.29
CA VAL A 15 3.70 -5.73 -0.50
C VAL A 15 4.02 -7.17 -0.91
N GLY A 16 4.18 -7.39 -2.23
CA GLY A 16 4.41 -8.72 -2.78
C GLY A 16 5.63 -9.44 -2.20
N ARG A 17 6.72 -8.71 -1.96
CA ARG A 17 7.93 -9.29 -1.34
C ARG A 17 7.68 -9.83 0.06
N HIS A 18 6.90 -9.11 0.86
CA HIS A 18 6.56 -9.53 2.21
C HIS A 18 5.62 -10.75 2.21
N ILE A 19 4.64 -10.79 1.29
CA ILE A 19 3.77 -11.95 1.12
C ILE A 19 4.58 -13.17 0.63
N VAL A 20 5.44 -12.99 -0.39
CA VAL A 20 6.32 -14.08 -0.87
C VAL A 20 7.15 -14.63 0.28
N LYS A 21 7.81 -13.77 1.06
CA LYS A 21 8.60 -14.19 2.22
C LYS A 21 7.78 -15.05 3.19
N ARG A 22 6.58 -14.59 3.58
CA ARG A 22 5.69 -15.30 4.50
C ARG A 22 5.22 -16.66 3.95
N LEU A 23 4.96 -16.75 2.64
CA LEU A 23 4.60 -18.01 2.00
C LEU A 23 5.77 -19.00 2.02
N LEU A 24 7.00 -18.53 1.76
CA LEU A 24 8.20 -19.37 1.81
C LEU A 24 8.47 -19.90 3.22
N GLU A 25 8.26 -19.08 4.26
CA GLU A 25 8.35 -19.48 5.68
C GLU A 25 7.32 -20.57 6.06
N ARG A 26 6.26 -20.76 5.25
CA ARG A 26 5.23 -21.79 5.40
C ARG A 26 5.32 -22.91 4.36
N ASP A 27 6.51 -23.12 3.80
CA ASP A 27 6.86 -24.20 2.86
C ASP A 27 6.06 -24.23 1.55
N PHE A 28 5.45 -23.10 1.13
CA PHE A 28 4.86 -22.99 -0.19
C PHE A 28 5.93 -22.86 -1.28
N ILE A 29 5.64 -23.39 -2.46
CA ILE A 29 6.31 -22.99 -3.70
C ILE A 29 5.61 -21.74 -4.23
N VAL A 30 6.35 -20.67 -4.46
CA VAL A 30 5.79 -19.41 -4.92
C VAL A 30 6.17 -19.16 -6.37
N ARG A 31 5.20 -19.20 -7.27
CA ARG A 31 5.35 -18.74 -8.65
C ARG A 31 5.19 -17.23 -8.69
N VAL A 32 6.12 -16.56 -9.35
CA VAL A 32 6.11 -15.09 -9.47
C VAL A 32 6.04 -14.70 -10.95
N PRO A 33 4.81 -14.44 -11.47
CA PRO A 33 4.63 -13.93 -12.82
C PRO A 33 5.31 -12.58 -13.01
N THR A 34 6.15 -12.47 -14.03
CA THR A 34 6.94 -11.25 -14.29
C THR A 34 7.29 -11.09 -15.76
N ARG A 35 7.43 -9.85 -16.20
CA ARG A 35 8.02 -9.50 -17.51
C ARG A 35 9.55 -9.39 -17.45
N SER A 36 10.15 -9.39 -16.24
CA SER A 36 11.59 -9.25 -16.04
C SER A 36 12.07 -10.20 -14.95
N PHE A 37 12.81 -11.22 -15.32
CA PHE A 37 13.40 -12.20 -14.39
C PHE A 37 14.39 -11.56 -13.41
N GLU A 38 15.04 -10.47 -13.79
CA GLU A 38 15.97 -9.72 -12.93
C GLU A 38 15.31 -9.26 -11.62
N ARG A 39 14.03 -8.89 -11.68
CA ARG A 39 13.29 -8.44 -10.48
C ARG A 39 13.06 -9.57 -9.49
N VAL A 40 12.92 -10.81 -9.97
CA VAL A 40 12.68 -11.99 -9.13
C VAL A 40 13.96 -12.49 -8.48
N LYS A 41 15.14 -12.20 -9.04
CA LYS A 41 16.43 -12.59 -8.44
C LYS A 41 16.55 -12.14 -6.97
N LYS A 42 15.97 -10.98 -6.61
CA LYS A 42 15.98 -10.47 -5.24
C LYS A 42 15.12 -11.27 -4.26
N LEU A 43 14.19 -12.08 -4.76
CA LEU A 43 13.33 -12.93 -3.93
C LEU A 43 13.94 -14.31 -3.66
N LYS A 44 14.82 -14.79 -4.55
CA LYS A 44 15.42 -16.13 -4.42
C LYS A 44 16.14 -16.38 -3.09
N PRO A 45 16.89 -15.40 -2.51
CA PRO A 45 17.55 -15.61 -1.22
C PRO A 45 16.60 -15.68 -0.01
N MET A 46 15.28 -15.42 -0.20
CA MET A 46 14.30 -15.42 0.89
C MET A 46 13.81 -16.83 1.24
N GLY A 47 14.08 -17.84 0.41
CA GLY A 47 13.65 -19.22 0.61
C GLY A 47 14.71 -20.22 0.15
N TYR A 48 14.35 -21.49 0.21
CA TYR A 48 15.22 -22.58 -0.25
C TYR A 48 15.27 -22.66 -1.78
N LEU A 49 16.26 -23.39 -2.29
CA LEU A 49 16.41 -23.62 -3.73
C LEU A 49 15.12 -24.26 -4.31
N GLY A 50 14.58 -23.62 -5.35
CA GLY A 50 13.36 -24.10 -6.03
C GLY A 50 12.03 -23.61 -5.44
N GLN A 51 12.01 -22.98 -4.26
CA GLN A 51 10.76 -22.42 -3.70
C GLN A 51 10.26 -21.18 -4.45
N VAL A 52 11.15 -20.35 -5.00
CA VAL A 52 10.77 -19.17 -5.80
C VAL A 52 10.94 -19.48 -7.28
N VAL A 53 9.83 -19.56 -7.98
CA VAL A 53 9.78 -19.92 -9.41
C VAL A 53 9.36 -18.70 -10.24
N PRO A 54 10.29 -18.03 -10.95
CA PRO A 54 9.92 -16.98 -11.87
C PRO A 54 9.21 -17.56 -13.09
N VAL A 55 8.09 -16.94 -13.49
CA VAL A 55 7.35 -17.32 -14.70
C VAL A 55 7.22 -16.10 -15.59
N HIS A 56 7.61 -16.21 -16.87
CA HIS A 56 7.36 -15.11 -17.81
C HIS A 56 5.86 -14.95 -18.02
N CYS A 57 5.33 -13.76 -17.78
CA CYS A 57 3.89 -13.52 -17.95
C CYS A 57 3.63 -12.08 -18.36
N ASP A 58 2.84 -11.92 -19.43
CA ASP A 58 2.18 -10.68 -19.80
C ASP A 58 0.68 -10.81 -19.49
N VAL A 59 0.20 -10.02 -18.54
CA VAL A 59 -1.19 -10.01 -18.09
C VAL A 59 -2.20 -9.51 -19.14
N ARG A 60 -1.72 -9.13 -20.32
CA ARG A 60 -2.56 -8.82 -21.49
C ARG A 60 -2.86 -10.06 -22.35
N ASN A 61 -2.11 -11.14 -22.17
CA ASN A 61 -2.25 -12.39 -22.90
C ASN A 61 -2.78 -13.48 -21.95
N GLU A 62 -3.93 -14.07 -22.32
CA GLU A 62 -4.65 -15.07 -21.52
C GLU A 62 -3.86 -16.38 -21.41
N GLU A 63 -3.25 -16.87 -22.49
CA GLU A 63 -2.40 -18.06 -22.45
C GLU A 63 -1.22 -17.90 -21.50
N SER A 64 -0.63 -16.70 -21.48
CA SER A 64 0.47 -16.37 -20.58
C SER A 64 0.03 -16.38 -19.11
N ILE A 65 -1.20 -15.91 -18.83
CA ILE A 65 -1.80 -15.96 -17.49
C ILE A 65 -2.09 -17.42 -17.11
N LYS A 66 -2.72 -18.19 -18.01
CA LYS A 66 -3.04 -19.61 -17.80
C LYS A 66 -1.78 -20.41 -17.45
N GLY A 67 -0.71 -20.29 -18.25
CA GLY A 67 0.54 -20.99 -17.99
C GLY A 67 1.21 -20.60 -16.65
N ALA A 68 0.96 -19.39 -16.15
CA ALA A 68 1.46 -18.98 -14.85
C ALA A 68 0.64 -19.56 -13.68
N ILE A 69 -0.67 -19.82 -13.88
CA ILE A 69 -1.63 -20.24 -12.85
C ILE A 69 -1.77 -21.76 -12.80
N GLU A 70 -1.66 -22.46 -13.91
CA GLU A 70 -1.93 -23.90 -14.03
C GLU A 70 -1.23 -24.72 -12.93
N GLY A 71 -2.00 -25.57 -12.23
CA GLY A 71 -1.52 -26.36 -11.09
C GLY A 71 -1.27 -25.57 -9.80
N SER A 72 -1.65 -24.30 -9.73
CA SER A 72 -1.61 -23.54 -8.48
C SER A 72 -2.84 -23.83 -7.62
N GLU A 73 -2.62 -23.99 -6.31
CA GLU A 73 -3.70 -24.12 -5.35
C GLU A 73 -4.39 -22.77 -5.08
N ALA A 74 -3.60 -21.70 -5.06
CA ALA A 74 -4.08 -20.35 -4.82
C ALA A 74 -3.42 -19.31 -5.73
N VAL A 75 -4.14 -18.23 -5.97
CA VAL A 75 -3.67 -17.05 -6.71
C VAL A 75 -3.83 -15.80 -5.85
N ILE A 76 -2.76 -15.01 -5.78
CA ILE A 76 -2.76 -13.71 -5.12
C ILE A 76 -2.51 -12.63 -6.18
N ASN A 77 -3.46 -11.70 -6.32
CA ASN A 77 -3.36 -10.58 -7.25
C ASN A 77 -3.09 -9.26 -6.50
N LEU A 78 -1.86 -8.78 -6.61
CA LEU A 78 -1.39 -7.52 -5.99
C LEU A 78 -1.12 -6.45 -7.05
N LEU A 79 -1.54 -6.66 -8.31
CA LEU A 79 -1.29 -5.70 -9.37
C LEU A 79 -2.03 -4.40 -9.12
N GLY A 80 -1.29 -3.30 -9.16
CA GLY A 80 -1.83 -1.97 -9.01
C GLY A 80 -0.81 -0.91 -9.42
N ILE A 81 -1.31 0.24 -9.82
CA ILE A 81 -0.54 1.44 -10.17
C ILE A 81 -1.15 2.65 -9.47
N LEU A 82 -0.34 3.62 -9.09
CA LEU A 82 -0.78 4.86 -8.43
C LEU A 82 -0.97 6.02 -9.42
N TYR A 83 -0.48 5.89 -10.64
CA TYR A 83 -0.64 6.85 -11.74
C TYR A 83 -0.56 6.12 -13.08
N GLN A 84 -1.16 6.71 -14.09
CA GLN A 84 -1.22 6.15 -15.44
C GLN A 84 0.00 6.58 -16.27
N ARG A 85 0.55 5.67 -17.08
CA ARG A 85 1.64 5.97 -18.01
C ARG A 85 1.61 5.03 -19.20
N GLY A 86 1.47 5.59 -20.41
CA GLY A 86 1.42 4.82 -21.65
C GLY A 86 0.32 3.75 -21.60
N SER A 87 0.66 2.51 -21.93
CA SER A 87 -0.28 1.37 -21.89
C SER A 87 -0.70 0.93 -20.47
N SER A 88 -0.01 1.40 -19.43
CA SER A 88 -0.35 1.13 -18.04
C SER A 88 -1.40 2.13 -17.56
N SER A 89 -2.66 1.90 -17.90
CA SER A 89 -3.82 2.66 -17.43
C SER A 89 -4.49 1.97 -16.26
N PHE A 90 -5.25 2.72 -15.46
CA PHE A 90 -6.06 2.16 -14.37
C PHE A 90 -7.02 1.09 -14.89
N MET A 91 -7.70 1.35 -16.02
CA MET A 91 -8.62 0.39 -16.64
C MET A 91 -7.90 -0.92 -17.02
N ASN A 92 -6.71 -0.82 -17.60
CA ASN A 92 -5.99 -2.02 -18.06
C ASN A 92 -5.46 -2.87 -16.89
N ILE A 93 -4.97 -2.22 -15.81
CA ILE A 93 -4.31 -2.92 -14.69
C ILE A 93 -5.32 -3.28 -13.58
N HIS A 94 -6.15 -2.32 -13.15
CA HIS A 94 -7.05 -2.55 -12.01
C HIS A 94 -8.29 -3.34 -12.40
N VAL A 95 -8.77 -3.23 -13.67
CA VAL A 95 -10.01 -3.88 -14.09
C VAL A 95 -9.72 -5.06 -15.02
N LYS A 96 -9.19 -4.80 -16.24
CA LYS A 96 -9.04 -5.85 -17.25
C LYS A 96 -8.09 -6.95 -16.83
N ALA A 97 -6.90 -6.61 -16.30
CA ALA A 97 -5.94 -7.62 -15.86
C ALA A 97 -6.46 -8.40 -14.65
N ALA A 98 -7.06 -7.71 -13.67
CA ALA A 98 -7.64 -8.38 -12.49
C ALA A 98 -8.76 -9.35 -12.87
N LYS A 99 -9.65 -8.92 -13.80
CA LYS A 99 -10.72 -9.77 -14.35
C LYS A 99 -10.15 -11.03 -15.01
N ARG A 100 -9.23 -10.89 -15.97
CA ARG A 100 -8.62 -12.03 -16.68
C ARG A 100 -7.93 -13.00 -15.74
N ILE A 101 -7.15 -12.48 -14.76
CA ILE A 101 -6.47 -13.34 -13.79
C ILE A 101 -7.50 -14.14 -12.96
N ALA A 102 -8.63 -13.54 -12.58
CA ALA A 102 -9.69 -14.22 -11.84
C ALA A 102 -10.44 -15.26 -12.69
N GLU A 103 -10.72 -14.94 -13.96
CA GLU A 103 -11.34 -15.86 -14.92
C GLU A 103 -10.44 -17.09 -15.17
N GLU A 104 -9.15 -16.87 -15.43
CA GLU A 104 -8.20 -17.96 -15.64
C GLU A 104 -7.96 -18.78 -14.36
N ALA A 105 -7.95 -18.13 -13.18
CA ALA A 105 -7.86 -18.85 -11.91
C ALA A 105 -9.07 -19.79 -11.72
N LYS A 106 -10.27 -19.32 -12.04
CA LYS A 106 -11.49 -20.16 -12.00
C LYS A 106 -11.43 -21.31 -13.00
N ALA A 107 -11.03 -21.03 -14.23
CA ALA A 107 -10.91 -22.02 -15.29
C ALA A 107 -9.86 -23.11 -14.97
N CYS A 108 -8.75 -22.75 -14.32
CA CYS A 108 -7.70 -23.68 -13.87
C CYS A 108 -8.05 -24.42 -12.58
N GLY A 109 -9.23 -24.24 -12.00
CA GLY A 109 -9.66 -24.93 -10.77
C GLY A 109 -8.93 -24.47 -9.49
N VAL A 110 -8.43 -23.24 -9.47
CA VAL A 110 -7.81 -22.64 -8.29
C VAL A 110 -8.81 -22.60 -7.14
N LYS A 111 -8.40 -23.01 -5.94
CA LYS A 111 -9.29 -23.07 -4.77
C LYS A 111 -9.49 -21.71 -4.10
N THR A 112 -8.44 -20.90 -4.04
CA THR A 112 -8.44 -19.63 -3.30
C THR A 112 -7.90 -18.50 -4.16
N PHE A 113 -8.67 -17.42 -4.27
CA PHE A 113 -8.27 -16.19 -4.96
C PHE A 113 -8.27 -15.00 -3.99
N LEU A 114 -7.11 -14.36 -3.85
CA LEU A 114 -6.91 -13.23 -2.96
C LEU A 114 -6.59 -11.98 -3.79
N HIS A 115 -7.31 -10.88 -3.57
CA HIS A 115 -7.15 -9.65 -4.34
C HIS A 115 -6.88 -8.43 -3.45
N MET A 116 -5.86 -7.66 -3.81
CA MET A 116 -5.54 -6.40 -3.12
C MET A 116 -6.22 -5.21 -3.79
N SER A 117 -7.17 -4.62 -3.08
CA SER A 117 -7.80 -3.35 -3.40
C SER A 117 -7.17 -2.20 -2.61
N ALA A 118 -7.96 -1.23 -2.17
CA ALA A 118 -7.53 -0.15 -1.27
C ALA A 118 -8.71 0.33 -0.41
N LEU A 119 -8.41 0.86 0.77
CA LEU A 119 -9.39 1.42 1.68
C LEU A 119 -10.06 2.67 1.09
N GLY A 120 -11.37 2.80 1.30
CA GLY A 120 -12.15 3.97 0.87
C GLY A 120 -12.44 4.07 -0.63
N VAL A 121 -12.24 2.99 -1.42
CA VAL A 121 -12.50 2.99 -2.87
C VAL A 121 -13.99 3.17 -3.20
N ASP A 122 -14.87 2.77 -2.32
CA ASP A 122 -16.33 2.91 -2.40
C ASP A 122 -16.83 4.30 -1.97
N LYS A 123 -16.01 5.05 -1.22
CA LYS A 123 -16.36 6.38 -0.68
C LYS A 123 -15.94 7.53 -1.61
N ASN A 124 -15.15 7.27 -2.66
CA ASN A 124 -14.56 8.32 -3.51
C ASN A 124 -14.90 8.16 -5.00
N PRO A 125 -16.10 8.57 -5.45
CA PRO A 125 -16.51 8.45 -6.84
C PRO A 125 -15.79 9.40 -7.79
N HIS A 126 -15.07 10.41 -7.27
CA HIS A 126 -14.41 11.44 -8.07
C HIS A 126 -12.95 11.14 -8.39
N ALA A 127 -12.33 10.15 -7.73
CA ALA A 127 -10.98 9.72 -7.99
C ALA A 127 -10.97 8.51 -8.94
N LEU A 128 -10.28 8.64 -10.08
CA LEU A 128 -10.18 7.57 -11.08
C LEU A 128 -9.50 6.31 -10.52
N TYR A 129 -8.53 6.48 -9.63
CA TYR A 129 -7.92 5.37 -8.90
C TYR A 129 -8.97 4.58 -8.11
N ALA A 130 -9.76 5.27 -7.28
CA ALA A 130 -10.76 4.62 -6.43
C ALA A 130 -11.83 3.91 -7.27
N THR A 131 -12.40 4.61 -8.26
CA THR A 131 -13.43 4.04 -9.14
C THR A 131 -12.92 2.83 -9.93
N SER A 132 -11.66 2.88 -10.39
CA SER A 132 -11.07 1.74 -11.10
C SER A 132 -10.78 0.56 -10.20
N LYS A 133 -10.33 0.78 -8.96
CA LYS A 133 -10.12 -0.28 -7.97
C LYS A 133 -11.45 -0.96 -7.60
N LEU A 134 -12.49 -0.16 -7.33
CA LEU A 134 -13.84 -0.68 -7.07
C LEU A 134 -14.41 -1.46 -8.26
N ALA A 135 -14.21 -0.97 -9.49
CA ALA A 135 -14.59 -1.71 -10.70
C ALA A 135 -13.81 -3.03 -10.84
N GLY A 136 -12.53 -3.04 -10.44
CA GLY A 136 -11.70 -4.24 -10.36
C GLY A 136 -12.21 -5.26 -9.36
N GLU A 137 -12.59 -4.83 -8.15
CA GLU A 137 -13.22 -5.71 -7.16
C GLU A 137 -14.49 -6.37 -7.70
N LYS A 138 -15.38 -5.58 -8.32
CA LYS A 138 -16.63 -6.08 -8.93
C LYS A 138 -16.33 -7.10 -10.04
N ALA A 139 -15.35 -6.81 -10.89
CA ALA A 139 -14.96 -7.71 -11.98
C ALA A 139 -14.35 -9.02 -11.46
N VAL A 140 -13.53 -8.96 -10.41
CA VAL A 140 -12.96 -10.13 -9.74
C VAL A 140 -14.06 -10.99 -9.11
N ARG A 141 -15.00 -10.38 -8.36
CA ARG A 141 -16.11 -11.14 -7.75
C ARG A 141 -17.06 -11.75 -8.79
N ALA A 142 -17.29 -11.08 -9.91
CA ALA A 142 -18.08 -11.65 -10.99
C ALA A 142 -17.42 -12.90 -11.60
N ALA A 143 -16.09 -12.92 -11.73
CA ALA A 143 -15.33 -14.05 -12.27
C ALA A 143 -15.09 -15.14 -11.22
N PHE A 144 -14.78 -14.75 -9.98
CA PHE A 144 -14.46 -15.64 -8.87
C PHE A 144 -15.26 -15.21 -7.62
N PRO A 145 -16.52 -15.68 -7.42
CA PRO A 145 -17.41 -15.23 -6.35
C PRO A 145 -16.84 -15.33 -4.93
N ASP A 146 -16.06 -16.40 -4.67
CA ASP A 146 -15.42 -16.66 -3.37
C ASP A 146 -14.10 -15.90 -3.17
N ALA A 147 -13.77 -14.94 -4.06
CA ALA A 147 -12.55 -14.16 -3.93
C ALA A 147 -12.53 -13.36 -2.62
N VAL A 148 -11.39 -13.40 -1.93
CA VAL A 148 -11.14 -12.58 -0.74
C VAL A 148 -10.56 -11.25 -1.16
N ILE A 149 -11.17 -10.17 -0.74
CA ILE A 149 -10.74 -8.80 -1.06
C ILE A 149 -10.07 -8.18 0.17
N PHE A 150 -8.89 -7.61 -0.01
CA PHE A 150 -8.23 -6.83 1.02
C PHE A 150 -8.18 -5.36 0.63
N ARG A 151 -8.64 -4.49 1.51
CA ARG A 151 -8.64 -3.03 1.40
C ARG A 151 -7.69 -2.41 2.42
N PRO A 152 -6.38 -2.42 2.18
CA PRO A 152 -5.44 -1.79 3.10
C PRO A 152 -5.55 -0.26 3.05
N SER A 153 -5.35 0.39 4.19
CA SER A 153 -5.03 1.80 4.33
C SER A 153 -3.65 2.09 3.73
N VAL A 154 -3.11 3.30 3.95
CA VAL A 154 -1.74 3.64 3.54
C VAL A 154 -0.76 2.67 4.18
N ILE A 155 -0.04 1.91 3.35
CA ILE A 155 0.89 0.89 3.81
C ILE A 155 2.26 1.52 4.06
N PHE A 156 2.80 1.33 5.26
CA PHE A 156 4.14 1.79 5.62
C PHE A 156 5.12 0.63 5.86
N GLY A 157 6.42 0.90 5.75
CA GLY A 157 7.49 -0.08 5.94
C GLY A 157 8.82 0.36 5.32
N PRO A 158 9.86 -0.47 5.39
CA PRO A 158 11.22 -0.09 4.96
C PRO A 158 11.34 0.46 3.54
N GLU A 159 10.47 0.02 2.63
CA GLU A 159 10.49 0.41 1.21
C GLU A 159 9.22 1.18 0.77
N ASP A 160 8.46 1.73 1.72
CA ASP A 160 7.27 2.52 1.40
C ASP A 160 7.63 3.79 0.60
N ASN A 161 6.64 4.28 -0.14
CA ASN A 161 6.76 5.53 -0.89
C ASN A 161 6.07 6.72 -0.18
N PHE A 162 5.60 6.54 1.06
CA PHE A 162 4.90 7.59 1.80
C PHE A 162 5.82 8.22 2.86
N LEU A 163 6.12 7.54 3.96
CA LEU A 163 6.99 8.08 5.02
C LEU A 163 8.41 8.33 4.51
N ASN A 164 8.96 7.42 3.71
CA ASN A 164 10.27 7.57 3.11
C ASN A 164 10.37 8.77 2.15
N GLN A 165 9.30 9.07 1.40
CA GLN A 165 9.26 10.22 0.51
C GLN A 165 9.29 11.54 1.31
N PHE A 166 8.47 11.67 2.36
CA PHE A 166 8.46 12.86 3.20
C PHE A 166 9.75 13.00 4.02
N ALA A 167 10.31 11.91 4.54
CA ALA A 167 11.61 11.94 5.21
C ALA A 167 12.74 12.36 4.25
N THR A 168 12.68 11.94 2.99
CA THR A 168 13.61 12.40 1.95
C THR A 168 13.41 13.89 1.66
N MET A 169 12.17 14.35 1.53
CA MET A 169 11.87 15.77 1.30
C MET A 169 12.38 16.63 2.45
N ALA A 170 12.15 16.23 3.70
CA ALA A 170 12.62 16.94 4.89
C ALA A 170 14.14 17.06 4.98
N ARG A 171 14.88 16.15 4.34
CA ARG A 171 16.35 16.20 4.27
C ARG A 171 16.86 17.35 3.39
N TYR A 172 16.09 17.70 2.35
CA TYR A 172 16.51 18.70 1.35
C TYR A 172 15.70 19.99 1.41
N SER A 173 14.56 19.99 2.05
CA SER A 173 13.66 21.15 2.17
C SER A 173 13.37 21.45 3.63
N PRO A 174 13.53 22.72 4.08
CA PRO A 174 13.12 23.13 5.42
C PRO A 174 11.60 23.24 5.59
N VAL A 175 10.83 22.99 4.54
CA VAL A 175 9.36 23.09 4.53
C VAL A 175 8.74 21.83 3.96
N LEU A 176 7.74 21.28 4.65
CA LEU A 176 6.91 20.17 4.18
C LEU A 176 5.45 20.61 3.99
N PRO A 177 4.81 20.28 2.88
CA PRO A 177 3.42 20.61 2.64
C PRO A 177 2.47 19.69 3.41
N VAL A 178 1.51 20.25 4.12
CA VAL A 178 0.38 19.55 4.74
C VAL A 178 -0.86 19.80 3.86
N ILE A 179 -1.12 18.87 2.93
CA ILE A 179 -2.20 19.00 1.96
C ILE A 179 -3.54 18.79 2.67
N GLY A 180 -4.50 19.68 2.40
CA GLY A 180 -5.85 19.61 2.95
C GLY A 180 -5.99 20.24 4.34
N ALA A 181 -4.90 20.74 4.93
CA ALA A 181 -5.01 21.62 6.09
C ALA A 181 -5.65 22.96 5.67
N PRO A 182 -6.54 23.55 6.48
CA PRO A 182 -7.15 24.83 6.17
C PRO A 182 -6.05 25.89 6.05
N GLY A 183 -6.01 26.59 4.91
CA GLY A 183 -5.01 27.63 4.63
C GLY A 183 -5.27 28.96 5.35
N LEU A 184 -6.38 29.08 6.09
CA LEU A 184 -6.72 30.25 6.87
C LEU A 184 -6.65 29.92 8.36
N PRO A 185 -5.98 30.73 9.16
CA PRO A 185 -5.91 30.53 10.60
C PRO A 185 -7.31 30.62 11.21
N LYS A 186 -7.72 29.60 11.95
CA LYS A 186 -8.83 29.74 12.89
C LYS A 186 -8.29 30.45 14.11
N VAL A 187 -8.71 31.73 14.31
CA VAL A 187 -8.38 32.50 15.50
C VAL A 187 -9.39 32.09 16.58
N GLU A 188 -8.97 31.22 17.51
CA GLU A 188 -9.72 31.00 18.75
C GLU A 188 -9.49 32.20 19.67
N LEU A 189 -10.40 33.19 19.62
CA LEU A 189 -10.36 34.40 20.41
C LEU A 189 -10.29 34.16 21.93
N ASP A 190 -10.82 33.02 22.39
CA ASP A 190 -10.87 32.64 23.81
C ASP A 190 -9.51 32.18 24.40
N LYS A 191 -8.56 31.77 23.59
CA LYS A 191 -7.28 31.21 24.06
C LYS A 191 -6.04 31.91 23.52
N GLY A 192 -6.19 32.99 22.76
CA GLY A 192 -5.08 33.73 22.17
C GLY A 192 -4.14 32.90 21.27
N LYS A 193 -4.61 31.73 20.81
CA LYS A 193 -3.85 30.83 19.92
C LYS A 193 -4.39 30.93 18.50
N VAL A 194 -3.50 31.19 17.56
CA VAL A 194 -3.78 31.12 16.13
C VAL A 194 -3.52 29.69 15.68
N ASP A 195 -4.57 28.90 15.46
CA ASP A 195 -4.43 27.58 14.86
C ASP A 195 -4.39 27.70 13.34
N MET A 196 -3.20 27.61 12.78
CA MET A 196 -2.97 27.69 11.33
C MET A 196 -3.24 26.36 10.60
N LEU A 197 -3.40 25.27 11.32
CA LEU A 197 -3.41 23.91 10.75
C LEU A 197 -4.73 23.16 10.99
N GLY A 198 -5.62 23.68 11.85
CA GLY A 198 -6.93 23.07 12.17
C GLY A 198 -6.76 21.60 12.57
N ASP A 199 -7.65 20.73 12.04
CA ASP A 199 -7.61 19.28 12.32
C ASP A 199 -6.40 18.56 11.69
N GLY A 200 -5.46 19.30 11.05
CA GLY A 200 -4.23 18.74 10.51
C GLY A 200 -4.35 18.01 9.16
N GLY A 201 -5.42 18.29 8.39
CA GLY A 201 -5.69 17.68 7.09
C GLY A 201 -6.37 16.31 7.19
N PRO A 202 -6.40 15.54 6.09
CA PRO A 202 -7.08 14.24 6.03
C PRO A 202 -6.52 13.27 7.06
N LYS A 203 -7.38 12.34 7.50
CA LYS A 203 -7.01 11.28 8.45
C LYS A 203 -6.57 10.01 7.72
N PHE A 204 -5.60 9.34 8.30
CA PHE A 204 -5.07 8.05 7.84
C PHE A 204 -5.02 7.07 9.01
N GLN A 205 -5.14 5.79 8.68
CA GLN A 205 -4.92 4.70 9.63
C GLN A 205 -3.82 3.78 9.09
N PRO A 206 -2.53 4.24 9.11
CA PRO A 206 -1.43 3.55 8.45
C PRO A 206 -1.27 2.13 8.93
N VAL A 207 -1.02 1.20 8.00
CA VAL A 207 -0.88 -0.23 8.28
C VAL A 207 0.52 -0.73 7.92
N TYR A 208 1.12 -1.55 8.78
CA TYR A 208 2.44 -2.11 8.54
C TYR A 208 2.40 -3.19 7.45
N VAL A 209 3.33 -3.14 6.52
CA VAL A 209 3.37 -4.04 5.36
C VAL A 209 3.48 -5.52 5.74
N ALA A 210 4.16 -5.86 6.85
CA ALA A 210 4.27 -7.25 7.27
C ALA A 210 2.97 -7.79 7.89
N ASP A 211 2.14 -6.91 8.51
CA ASP A 211 0.82 -7.27 9.01
C ASP A 211 -0.15 -7.49 7.85
N VAL A 212 -0.08 -6.64 6.81
CA VAL A 212 -0.83 -6.87 5.57
C VAL A 212 -0.45 -8.21 4.95
N ALA A 213 0.85 -8.53 4.88
CA ALA A 213 1.32 -9.81 4.35
C ALA A 213 0.84 -10.99 5.19
N GLU A 214 0.82 -10.84 6.52
CA GLU A 214 0.28 -11.86 7.43
C GLU A 214 -1.21 -12.08 7.19
N ALA A 215 -2.01 -11.01 7.02
CA ALA A 215 -3.43 -11.12 6.74
C ALA A 215 -3.73 -11.94 5.48
N PHE A 216 -2.97 -11.71 4.39
CA PHE A 216 -3.10 -12.49 3.16
C PHE A 216 -2.80 -13.97 3.38
N VAL A 217 -1.73 -14.26 4.11
CA VAL A 217 -1.29 -15.65 4.31
C VAL A 217 -2.17 -16.39 5.31
N THR A 218 -2.64 -15.73 6.37
CA THR A 218 -3.60 -16.28 7.32
C THR A 218 -4.92 -16.64 6.61
N ALA A 219 -5.48 -15.71 5.82
CA ALA A 219 -6.71 -15.97 5.07
C ALA A 219 -6.57 -17.13 4.07
N LEU A 220 -5.37 -17.28 3.47
CA LEU A 220 -5.07 -18.42 2.59
C LEU A 220 -5.02 -19.75 3.36
N VAL A 221 -4.35 -19.77 4.51
CA VAL A 221 -4.09 -21.01 5.26
C VAL A 221 -5.34 -21.49 6.01
N GLU A 222 -6.09 -20.57 6.61
CA GLU A 222 -7.29 -20.91 7.38
C GLU A 222 -8.49 -21.31 6.52
N GLY A 223 -8.58 -20.82 5.28
CA GLY A 223 -9.64 -21.18 4.33
C GLY A 223 -11.06 -20.71 4.71
N LYS A 224 -11.20 -19.87 5.74
CA LYS A 224 -12.50 -19.40 6.28
C LYS A 224 -12.92 -18.03 5.71
N SER A 225 -12.16 -17.48 4.80
CA SER A 225 -12.30 -16.10 4.30
C SER A 225 -13.02 -15.99 2.96
N ALA A 226 -13.54 -17.10 2.41
CA ALA A 226 -14.21 -17.13 1.11
C ALA A 226 -15.29 -16.05 1.00
N GLY A 227 -15.24 -15.24 -0.06
CA GLY A 227 -16.20 -14.18 -0.33
C GLY A 227 -16.13 -12.96 0.61
N LYS A 228 -15.20 -12.90 1.55
CA LYS A 228 -15.08 -11.77 2.49
C LYS A 228 -14.31 -10.58 1.93
N THR A 229 -14.52 -9.42 2.55
CA THR A 229 -13.73 -8.20 2.32
C THR A 229 -13.19 -7.72 3.65
N TYR A 230 -11.87 -7.56 3.74
CA TYR A 230 -11.19 -7.10 4.94
C TYR A 230 -10.64 -5.69 4.73
N GLU A 231 -11.01 -4.76 5.62
CA GLU A 231 -10.41 -3.43 5.68
C GLU A 231 -9.23 -3.45 6.67
N LEU A 232 -8.02 -3.19 6.19
CA LEU A 232 -6.80 -3.31 6.98
C LEU A 232 -6.26 -1.93 7.35
N GLY A 233 -6.52 -1.50 8.59
CA GLY A 233 -5.94 -0.32 9.20
C GLY A 233 -4.99 -0.68 10.35
N GLY A 234 -4.05 0.19 10.65
CA GLY A 234 -3.23 0.06 11.85
C GLY A 234 -4.02 0.32 13.14
N PRO A 235 -3.39 0.24 14.33
CA PRO A 235 -4.09 0.41 15.59
C PRO A 235 -4.54 1.85 15.84
N GLU A 236 -3.92 2.84 15.20
CA GLU A 236 -4.14 4.26 15.47
C GLU A 236 -4.47 5.07 14.22
N VAL A 237 -5.27 6.12 14.42
CA VAL A 237 -5.66 7.08 13.39
C VAL A 237 -4.87 8.37 13.57
N TYR A 238 -4.20 8.81 12.52
CA TYR A 238 -3.40 10.02 12.49
C TYR A 238 -4.01 11.06 11.54
N SER A 239 -3.94 12.34 11.90
CA SER A 239 -4.06 13.39 10.90
C SER A 239 -2.81 13.42 10.02
N PHE A 240 -2.90 13.94 8.80
CA PHE A 240 -1.73 14.06 7.93
C PHE A 240 -0.59 14.83 8.58
N MET A 241 -0.92 15.93 9.25
CA MET A 241 0.06 16.73 10.02
C MET A 241 0.66 15.92 11.18
N GLY A 242 -0.17 15.21 11.95
CA GLY A 242 0.30 14.37 13.06
C GLY A 242 1.34 13.35 12.58
N LEU A 243 1.02 12.63 11.53
CA LEU A 243 1.91 11.62 10.96
C LEU A 243 3.24 12.22 10.45
N LEU A 244 3.22 13.43 9.84
CA LEU A 244 4.44 14.13 9.42
C LEU A 244 5.25 14.63 10.61
N ARG A 245 4.59 15.09 11.68
CA ARG A 245 5.25 15.54 12.91
C ARG A 245 6.00 14.39 13.59
N ASP A 246 5.34 13.25 13.72
CA ASP A 246 5.93 12.05 14.32
C ASP A 246 7.11 11.53 13.47
N MET A 247 6.98 11.54 12.15
CA MET A 247 8.07 11.21 11.22
C MET A 247 9.26 12.15 11.40
N LEU A 248 9.04 13.48 11.55
CA LEU A 248 10.11 14.45 11.81
C LEU A 248 10.80 14.20 13.16
N GLN A 249 10.04 13.86 14.22
CA GLN A 249 10.60 13.49 15.51
C GLN A 249 11.47 12.22 15.42
N MET A 250 10.95 11.15 14.80
CA MET A 250 11.66 9.88 14.60
C MET A 250 12.97 10.07 13.83
N THR A 251 12.96 10.95 12.82
CA THR A 251 14.13 11.22 11.97
C THR A 251 15.04 12.33 12.51
N ARG A 252 14.65 13.00 13.62
CA ARG A 252 15.37 14.17 14.18
C ARG A 252 15.60 15.28 13.15
N GLN A 253 14.73 15.37 12.16
CA GLN A 253 14.78 16.41 11.15
C GLN A 253 13.95 17.62 11.59
N ARG A 254 14.35 18.80 11.12
CA ARG A 254 13.64 20.06 11.38
C ARG A 254 13.07 20.57 10.07
N ALA A 255 11.76 20.52 9.93
CA ALA A 255 11.05 21.13 8.83
C ALA A 255 9.77 21.83 9.35
N ILE A 256 9.42 22.93 8.71
CA ILE A 256 8.19 23.65 9.01
C ILE A 256 7.05 22.98 8.23
N LEU A 257 6.00 22.60 8.92
CA LEU A 257 4.79 22.06 8.31
C LEU A 257 3.94 23.23 7.80
N MET A 258 3.78 23.34 6.49
CA MET A 258 3.05 24.41 5.84
C MET A 258 1.71 23.94 5.31
N PRO A 259 0.58 24.55 5.70
CA PRO A 259 -0.72 24.19 5.19
C PRO A 259 -0.83 24.48 3.69
N VAL A 260 -1.33 23.52 2.94
CA VAL A 260 -1.58 23.62 1.50
C VAL A 260 -3.03 23.28 1.23
N PRO A 261 -3.91 24.23 0.95
CA PRO A 261 -5.30 23.96 0.65
C PRO A 261 -5.43 23.14 -0.65
N PHE A 262 -6.51 22.36 -0.77
CA PHE A 262 -6.71 21.43 -1.88
C PHE A 262 -6.69 22.10 -3.27
N TRP A 263 -7.18 23.35 -3.39
CA TRP A 263 -7.14 24.06 -4.67
C TRP A 263 -5.72 24.34 -5.15
N LEU A 264 -4.83 24.77 -4.22
CA LEU A 264 -3.42 25.03 -4.53
C LEU A 264 -2.66 23.72 -4.79
N ALA A 265 -2.95 22.66 -4.01
CA ALA A 265 -2.42 21.32 -4.24
C ALA A 265 -2.82 20.79 -5.64
N SER A 266 -4.07 21.04 -6.08
CA SER A 266 -4.57 20.62 -7.40
C SER A 266 -3.83 21.31 -8.55
N ILE A 267 -3.55 22.62 -8.42
CA ILE A 267 -2.76 23.37 -9.42
C ILE A 267 -1.33 22.82 -9.48
N LYS A 268 -0.67 22.64 -8.34
CA LYS A 268 0.69 22.07 -8.31
C LYS A 268 0.70 20.64 -8.88
N ALA A 269 -0.27 19.81 -8.54
CA ALA A 269 -0.38 18.45 -9.03
C ALA A 269 -0.56 18.38 -10.55
N PHE A 270 -1.29 19.34 -11.14
CA PHE A 270 -1.44 19.45 -12.61
C PHE A 270 -0.09 19.59 -13.32
N PHE A 271 0.85 20.37 -12.78
CA PHE A 271 2.19 20.47 -13.37
C PHE A 271 3.08 19.28 -13.00
N LEU A 272 3.03 18.79 -11.77
CA LEU A 272 3.87 17.69 -11.30
C LEU A 272 3.56 16.33 -11.94
N GLN A 273 2.35 16.14 -12.49
CA GLN A 273 1.97 14.90 -13.17
C GLN A 273 2.79 14.60 -14.42
N PHE A 274 3.39 15.61 -15.06
CA PHE A 274 4.21 15.45 -16.26
C PHE A 274 5.63 14.95 -15.97
N LEU A 275 6.04 14.89 -14.71
CA LEU A 275 7.33 14.32 -14.34
C LEU A 275 7.39 12.81 -14.62
N PRO A 276 8.56 12.26 -14.94
CA PRO A 276 8.74 10.82 -15.17
C PRO A 276 8.28 9.94 -14.00
N LYS A 277 8.41 10.43 -12.77
CA LYS A 277 7.83 9.89 -11.54
C LYS A 277 7.08 11.02 -10.85
N PRO A 278 5.77 11.12 -11.04
CA PRO A 278 4.98 12.18 -10.43
C PRO A 278 5.09 12.14 -8.92
N LEU A 279 5.40 13.29 -8.31
CA LEU A 279 5.41 13.43 -6.85
C LEU A 279 3.98 13.55 -6.30
N LEU A 280 3.10 14.15 -7.08
CA LEU A 280 1.68 14.33 -6.77
C LEU A 280 0.90 14.42 -8.08
N THR A 281 -0.26 13.78 -8.15
CA THR A 281 -1.17 13.87 -9.31
C THR A 281 -2.51 14.48 -8.89
N PRO A 282 -3.27 15.08 -9.84
CA PRO A 282 -4.59 15.60 -9.52
C PRO A 282 -5.53 14.53 -8.94
N ASP A 283 -5.39 13.29 -9.36
CA ASP A 283 -6.18 12.17 -8.84
C ASP A 283 -5.82 11.83 -7.38
N GLN A 284 -4.54 11.88 -7.03
CA GLN A 284 -4.10 11.72 -5.63
C GLN A 284 -4.62 12.85 -4.73
N VAL A 285 -4.72 14.08 -5.24
CA VAL A 285 -5.34 15.19 -4.49
C VAL A 285 -6.83 14.91 -4.25
N ARG A 286 -7.53 14.29 -5.20
CA ARG A 286 -8.94 13.87 -5.01
C ARG A 286 -9.06 12.76 -3.96
N LEU A 287 -8.11 11.81 -3.93
CA LEU A 287 -8.07 10.77 -2.90
C LEU A 287 -7.90 11.37 -1.49
N LEU A 288 -7.05 12.38 -1.35
CA LEU A 288 -6.80 13.05 -0.08
C LEU A 288 -8.00 13.85 0.48
N LYS A 289 -9.07 14.05 -0.30
CA LYS A 289 -10.28 14.74 0.19
C LYS A 289 -11.16 13.88 1.09
N ILE A 290 -10.90 12.57 1.16
CA ILE A 290 -11.64 11.60 1.96
C ILE A 290 -10.67 10.95 2.93
N ASP A 291 -11.09 10.79 4.17
CA ASP A 291 -10.32 10.11 5.21
C ASP A 291 -10.09 8.65 4.84
N ASN A 292 -8.85 8.19 5.04
CA ASN A 292 -8.43 6.83 4.78
C ASN A 292 -8.39 6.03 6.10
N VAL A 293 -9.59 5.82 6.66
CA VAL A 293 -9.82 5.18 7.96
C VAL A 293 -10.80 4.02 7.78
N VAL A 294 -10.56 2.92 8.49
CA VAL A 294 -11.42 1.72 8.49
C VAL A 294 -12.85 2.10 8.86
N SER A 295 -13.80 1.50 8.16
CA SER A 295 -15.22 1.73 8.39
C SER A 295 -15.66 1.08 9.70
N GLU A 296 -16.60 1.69 10.39
CA GLU A 296 -17.18 1.11 11.60
C GLU A 296 -17.86 -0.23 11.28
N GLY A 297 -17.54 -1.27 12.05
CA GLY A 297 -18.06 -2.61 11.86
C GLY A 297 -17.51 -3.40 10.67
N ALA A 298 -16.49 -2.88 9.97
CA ALA A 298 -15.83 -3.64 8.89
C ALA A 298 -14.99 -4.81 9.46
N GLU A 299 -15.02 -5.95 8.79
CA GLU A 299 -14.10 -7.07 9.10
C GLU A 299 -12.66 -6.62 8.79
N GLY A 300 -11.70 -7.00 9.65
CA GLY A 300 -10.32 -6.58 9.54
C GLY A 300 -9.33 -7.56 10.16
N PHE A 301 -8.32 -7.04 10.85
CA PHE A 301 -7.30 -7.86 11.51
C PHE A 301 -7.83 -8.70 12.65
N ALA A 302 -8.83 -8.22 13.40
CA ALA A 302 -9.40 -8.94 14.54
C ALA A 302 -10.01 -10.29 14.12
N GLU A 303 -10.74 -10.31 12.99
CA GLU A 303 -11.36 -11.53 12.45
C GLU A 303 -10.32 -12.54 11.92
N LEU A 304 -9.10 -12.06 11.64
CA LEU A 304 -7.96 -12.89 11.25
C LEU A 304 -7.06 -13.25 12.45
N GLY A 305 -7.42 -12.86 13.67
CA GLY A 305 -6.62 -13.13 14.88
C GLY A 305 -5.27 -12.40 14.89
N ILE A 306 -5.13 -11.30 14.17
CA ILE A 306 -3.87 -10.56 14.02
C ILE A 306 -3.95 -9.26 14.80
N THR A 307 -2.91 -8.98 15.60
CA THR A 307 -2.73 -7.68 16.27
C THR A 307 -1.78 -6.83 15.41
N PRO A 308 -2.26 -5.72 14.80
CA PRO A 308 -1.43 -4.89 13.94
C PRO A 308 -0.42 -4.07 14.73
N ASN A 309 0.76 -3.86 14.13
CA ASN A 309 1.84 -3.06 14.71
C ASN A 309 1.61 -1.56 14.50
N SER A 310 2.00 -0.73 15.49
CA SER A 310 1.90 0.72 15.41
C SER A 310 3.03 1.35 14.59
N VAL A 311 2.80 2.58 14.13
CA VAL A 311 3.81 3.38 13.42
C VAL A 311 5.00 3.65 14.33
N GLU A 312 4.76 3.96 15.60
CA GLU A 312 5.80 4.27 16.60
C GLU A 312 6.73 3.10 16.86
N ALA A 313 6.21 1.87 16.83
CA ALA A 313 7.00 0.67 17.06
C ALA A 313 7.92 0.35 15.87
N ILE A 314 7.42 0.53 14.65
CA ILE A 314 8.10 0.06 13.45
C ILE A 314 8.86 1.16 12.70
N ALA A 315 8.28 2.34 12.50
CA ALA A 315 8.86 3.37 11.65
C ALA A 315 10.26 3.81 12.07
N PRO A 316 10.60 3.95 13.38
CA PRO A 316 11.96 4.30 13.80
C PRO A 316 13.02 3.29 13.36
N THR A 317 12.66 2.01 13.18
CA THR A 317 13.63 0.95 12.82
C THR A 317 14.27 1.19 11.46
N TYR A 318 13.53 1.76 10.50
CA TYR A 318 14.02 2.03 9.16
C TYR A 318 14.19 3.52 8.83
N LEU A 319 13.44 4.43 9.48
CA LEU A 319 13.55 5.86 9.27
C LEU A 319 14.82 6.47 9.86
N LYS A 320 15.49 5.82 10.82
CA LYS A 320 16.78 6.29 11.38
C LYS A 320 17.86 6.54 10.32
N ARG A 321 17.78 5.95 9.14
CA ARG A 321 18.68 6.23 8.00
C ARG A 321 18.60 7.68 7.50
N PHE A 322 17.50 8.38 7.84
CA PHE A 322 17.28 9.79 7.50
C PHE A 322 17.74 10.74 8.62
N CYS A 323 18.11 10.21 9.79
CA CYS A 323 18.61 11.04 10.87
C CYS A 323 19.91 11.76 10.43
N PRO A 324 20.07 13.07 10.74
CA PRO A 324 21.32 13.77 10.51
C PRO A 324 22.46 13.12 11.33
N PRO A 325 23.70 13.15 10.85
CA PRO A 325 24.84 12.64 11.61
C PRO A 325 24.93 13.38 12.96
N ARG A 326 25.20 12.66 14.05
CA ARG A 326 25.43 13.26 15.37
C ARG A 326 26.65 14.18 15.27
N LYS A 327 26.48 15.44 15.68
CA LYS A 327 27.63 16.35 15.84
C LYS A 327 28.53 15.76 16.92
N SER A 328 29.84 15.66 16.64
CA SER A 328 30.86 15.04 17.49
C SER A 328 31.11 15.71 18.85
N GLY A 329 30.21 16.57 19.33
CA GLY A 329 30.25 17.25 20.63
C GLY A 329 29.21 16.80 21.66
N GLU A 330 28.24 15.94 21.30
CA GLU A 330 27.17 15.53 22.22
C GLU A 330 27.54 14.35 23.15
N PHE A 331 28.74 13.79 23.05
CA PHE A 331 29.20 12.67 23.88
C PHE A 331 29.66 13.08 25.31
N ARG A 332 29.60 14.39 25.67
CA ARG A 332 30.14 14.89 26.94
C ARG A 332 29.10 15.30 28.01
N ARG A 333 27.88 14.80 28.00
CA ARG A 333 26.87 15.15 29.03
C ARG A 333 26.16 13.94 29.67
N PHE A 334 26.85 12.83 29.83
CA PHE A 334 26.44 11.77 30.77
C PHE A 334 27.71 11.18 31.38
N VAL A 335 28.29 11.89 32.33
CA VAL A 335 29.12 11.38 33.42
C VAL A 335 28.66 12.13 34.65
#